data_1c08e0d4febf358a67e356e790beea4e
#
_entry.id   1c08e0d4febf358a67e356e790beea4e
#
_cell.length_a   1.000
_cell.length_b   1.000
_cell.length_c   1.000
_cell.angle_alpha   90.00
_cell.angle_beta   90.00
_cell.angle_gamma   90.00
#
_symmetry.space_group_name_H-M   'P 1'
#
loop_
_entity.id
_entity.type
_entity.pdbx_description
1 polymer ?
#
loop_
_entity_poly.entity_id
_entity_poly.type
_entity_poly.pdbx_seq_one_letter_code
_entity_poly.pdbx_strand_id
1 'polypeptide(L)'
;VKDAGFKKVVLRPLMVVAGDHANNDMAGDDDDSWKSQFEASGAFDSVDCQIEGLGRVAAVEDLYVAHTKAAIDSLGSADAAEETTDDSAEATDDAADGAEETTEEAAE
;
A
#
# COMPACT_ATOMS: atom_id res chain seq x y z
N VAL A 1 16.66 -21.98 -9.97
CA VAL A 1 16.09 -22.15 -11.32
C VAL A 1 16.99 -23.05 -12.15
N LYS A 2 18.28 -22.72 -12.31
CA LYS A 2 19.26 -23.51 -13.06
C LYS A 2 19.34 -24.96 -12.57
N ASP A 3 19.53 -25.18 -11.29
CA ASP A 3 19.68 -26.53 -10.69
C ASP A 3 18.39 -27.35 -10.72
N ALA A 4 17.24 -26.71 -10.91
CA ALA A 4 15.96 -27.37 -11.07
C ALA A 4 15.69 -27.87 -12.51
N GLY A 5 16.63 -27.63 -13.46
CA GLY A 5 16.58 -28.15 -14.82
C GLY A 5 15.65 -27.42 -15.78
N PHE A 6 15.11 -26.27 -15.39
CA PHE A 6 14.32 -25.44 -16.31
C PHE A 6 15.17 -24.90 -17.44
N LYS A 7 14.61 -24.85 -18.66
CA LYS A 7 15.29 -24.40 -19.87
C LYS A 7 14.81 -23.06 -20.39
N LYS A 8 13.64 -22.62 -19.95
CA LYS A 8 13.06 -21.33 -20.32
C LYS A 8 12.80 -20.51 -19.08
N VAL A 9 13.13 -19.23 -19.12
CA VAL A 9 12.93 -18.27 -18.04
C VAL A 9 12.10 -17.12 -18.57
N VAL A 10 11.10 -16.70 -17.82
CA VAL A 10 10.34 -15.48 -18.06
C VAL A 10 10.50 -14.60 -16.83
N LEU A 11 11.07 -13.41 -17.03
CA LEU A 11 11.18 -12.38 -15.99
C LEU A 11 9.95 -11.49 -16.05
N ARG A 12 9.27 -11.33 -14.92
CA ARG A 12 8.09 -10.47 -14.80
C ARG A 12 8.16 -9.67 -13.49
N PRO A 13 7.94 -8.34 -13.53
CA PRO A 13 7.99 -7.52 -12.31
C PRO A 13 6.72 -7.73 -11.47
N LEU A 14 6.88 -7.94 -10.16
CA LEU A 14 5.79 -7.91 -9.20
C LEU A 14 5.61 -6.48 -8.69
N MET A 15 5.20 -5.60 -9.58
CA MET A 15 5.05 -4.15 -9.36
C MET A 15 3.71 -3.69 -9.95
N VAL A 16 3.08 -2.67 -9.34
CA VAL A 16 1.85 -2.08 -9.89
C VAL A 16 2.13 -1.39 -11.22
N VAL A 17 3.27 -0.69 -11.30
CA VAL A 17 3.74 -0.03 -12.52
C VAL A 17 5.11 -0.59 -12.89
N ALA A 18 5.26 -1.08 -14.11
CA ALA A 18 6.55 -1.50 -14.67
C ALA A 18 7.32 -0.26 -15.14
N GLY A 19 8.02 0.39 -14.23
CA GLY A 19 8.81 1.61 -14.46
C GLY A 19 10.29 1.32 -14.78
N ASP A 20 11.16 2.22 -14.31
CA ASP A 20 12.59 2.21 -14.56
C ASP A 20 13.26 0.88 -14.19
N HIS A 21 13.02 0.40 -12.97
CA HIS A 21 13.60 -0.88 -12.52
C HIS A 21 13.19 -2.09 -13.36
N ALA A 22 11.96 -2.12 -13.88
CA ALA A 22 11.54 -3.21 -14.76
C ALA A 22 12.17 -3.10 -16.16
N ASN A 23 12.38 -1.89 -16.66
CA ASN A 23 12.94 -1.65 -17.99
C ASN A 23 14.46 -1.75 -18.02
N ASN A 24 15.13 -1.25 -16.99
CA ASN A 24 16.59 -1.17 -16.97
C ASN A 24 17.21 -2.29 -16.12
N ASP A 25 16.87 -2.39 -14.82
CA ASP A 25 17.53 -3.35 -13.93
C ASP A 25 17.12 -4.81 -14.24
N MET A 26 15.85 -5.02 -14.62
CA MET A 26 15.37 -6.37 -14.94
C MET A 26 15.62 -6.73 -16.41
N ALA A 27 15.18 -5.91 -17.37
CA ALA A 27 15.09 -6.23 -18.76
C ALA A 27 16.05 -5.43 -19.66
N GLY A 28 16.89 -4.58 -19.10
CA GLY A 28 17.88 -3.77 -19.82
C GLY A 28 18.97 -4.60 -20.48
N ASP A 29 19.74 -3.95 -21.34
CA ASP A 29 20.83 -4.58 -22.08
C ASP A 29 22.20 -4.45 -21.38
N ASP A 30 22.27 -3.77 -20.24
CA ASP A 30 23.46 -3.66 -19.44
C ASP A 30 23.84 -5.02 -18.82
N ASP A 31 25.13 -5.27 -18.65
CA ASP A 31 25.66 -6.55 -18.19
C ASP A 31 25.17 -6.93 -16.76
N ASP A 32 24.79 -5.95 -15.97
CA ASP A 32 24.28 -6.12 -14.61
C ASP A 32 22.76 -6.28 -14.54
N SER A 33 22.04 -6.14 -15.65
CA SER A 33 20.61 -6.44 -15.71
C SER A 33 20.33 -7.92 -15.45
N TRP A 34 19.17 -8.24 -14.88
CA TRP A 34 18.81 -9.64 -14.63
C TRP A 34 18.74 -10.45 -15.92
N LYS A 35 18.16 -9.90 -16.99
CA LYS A 35 18.12 -10.53 -18.31
C LYS A 35 19.52 -10.94 -18.77
N SER A 36 20.45 -9.99 -18.80
CA SER A 36 21.83 -10.22 -19.25
C SER A 36 22.54 -11.27 -18.39
N GLN A 37 22.36 -11.25 -17.07
CA GLN A 37 22.94 -12.25 -16.17
C GLN A 37 22.36 -13.65 -16.41
N PHE A 38 21.05 -13.80 -16.63
CA PHE A 38 20.44 -15.08 -16.99
C PHE A 38 20.95 -15.60 -18.33
N GLU A 39 21.05 -14.75 -19.35
CA GLU A 39 21.58 -15.08 -20.67
C GLU A 39 23.05 -15.48 -20.60
N ALA A 40 23.88 -14.69 -19.91
CA ALA A 40 25.33 -14.96 -19.73
C ALA A 40 25.60 -16.27 -18.97
N SER A 41 24.65 -16.75 -18.17
CA SER A 41 24.80 -18.03 -17.47
C SER A 41 24.90 -19.23 -18.41
N GLY A 42 24.43 -19.11 -19.69
CA GLY A 42 24.39 -20.18 -20.67
C GLY A 42 23.56 -21.40 -20.26
N ALA A 43 22.74 -21.30 -19.23
CA ALA A 43 22.00 -22.44 -18.68
C ALA A 43 20.58 -22.58 -19.28
N PHE A 44 20.11 -21.55 -19.98
CA PHE A 44 18.74 -21.47 -20.48
C PHE A 44 18.71 -21.35 -21.99
N ASP A 45 17.71 -21.99 -22.62
CA ASP A 45 17.48 -21.93 -24.06
C ASP A 45 16.81 -20.60 -24.47
N SER A 46 16.02 -20.01 -23.58
CA SER A 46 15.44 -18.67 -23.72
C SER A 46 15.29 -17.94 -22.41
N VAL A 47 15.46 -16.62 -22.49
CA VAL A 47 15.18 -15.67 -21.40
C VAL A 47 14.28 -14.58 -21.98
N ASP A 48 13.03 -14.56 -21.55
CA ASP A 48 12.03 -13.59 -22.02
C ASP A 48 11.67 -12.61 -20.89
N CYS A 49 11.34 -11.38 -21.26
CA CYS A 49 10.90 -10.35 -20.31
C CYS A 49 9.48 -9.92 -20.62
N GLN A 50 8.60 -10.01 -19.62
CA GLN A 50 7.25 -9.44 -19.66
C GLN A 50 7.23 -8.15 -18.84
N ILE A 51 7.46 -7.01 -19.50
CA ILE A 51 7.51 -5.69 -18.88
C ILE A 51 6.08 -5.15 -18.76
N GLU A 52 5.30 -5.75 -17.88
CA GLU A 52 3.92 -5.37 -17.63
C GLU A 52 3.66 -5.30 -16.12
N GLY A 53 3.19 -4.15 -15.66
CA GLY A 53 2.80 -3.96 -14.25
C GLY A 53 1.46 -4.60 -13.93
N LEU A 54 1.26 -4.95 -12.66
CA LEU A 54 0.01 -5.53 -12.15
C LEU A 54 -1.20 -4.60 -12.36
N GLY A 55 -0.97 -3.27 -12.41
CA GLY A 55 -2.00 -2.27 -12.70
C GLY A 55 -2.58 -2.34 -14.12
N ARG A 56 -2.05 -3.22 -15.00
CA ARG A 56 -2.60 -3.52 -16.32
C ARG A 56 -3.32 -4.88 -16.39
N VAL A 57 -3.36 -5.59 -15.29
CA VAL A 57 -4.05 -6.87 -15.19
C VAL A 57 -5.49 -6.62 -14.75
N ALA A 58 -6.46 -6.86 -15.61
CA ALA A 58 -7.87 -6.55 -15.35
C ALA A 58 -8.38 -7.09 -14.00
N ALA A 59 -8.00 -8.31 -13.63
CA ALA A 59 -8.39 -8.88 -12.35
C ALA A 59 -7.81 -8.11 -11.13
N VAL A 60 -6.66 -7.47 -11.29
CA VAL A 60 -6.04 -6.61 -10.25
C VAL A 60 -6.73 -5.25 -10.22
N GLU A 61 -7.04 -4.67 -11.40
CA GLU A 61 -7.83 -3.43 -11.51
C GLU A 61 -9.19 -3.59 -10.83
N ASP A 62 -9.89 -4.69 -11.07
CA ASP A 62 -11.18 -5.01 -10.43
C ASP A 62 -11.08 -5.06 -8.90
N LEU A 63 -9.99 -5.58 -8.35
CA LEU A 63 -9.75 -5.59 -6.90
C LEU A 63 -9.60 -4.17 -6.33
N TYR A 64 -8.87 -3.29 -7.01
CA TYR A 64 -8.75 -1.88 -6.61
C TYR A 64 -10.11 -1.17 -6.62
N VAL A 65 -10.91 -1.39 -7.66
CA VAL A 65 -12.27 -0.83 -7.77
C VAL A 65 -13.16 -1.36 -6.63
N ALA A 66 -13.13 -2.67 -6.36
CA ALA A 66 -13.92 -3.27 -5.29
C ALA A 66 -13.53 -2.72 -3.91
N HIS A 67 -12.25 -2.61 -3.61
CA HIS A 67 -11.77 -2.07 -2.34
C HIS A 67 -12.11 -0.58 -2.17
N THR A 68 -11.97 0.21 -3.25
CA THR A 68 -12.35 1.63 -3.23
C THR A 68 -13.84 1.79 -2.96
N LYS A 69 -14.68 0.99 -3.63
CA LYS A 69 -16.11 1.01 -3.38
C LYS A 69 -16.46 0.65 -1.94
N ALA A 70 -15.85 -0.42 -1.40
CA ALA A 70 -16.07 -0.81 -0.01
C ALA A 70 -15.65 0.29 0.98
N ALA A 71 -14.56 1.01 0.70
CA ALA A 71 -14.13 2.14 1.53
C ALA A 71 -15.15 3.29 1.49
N ILE A 72 -15.67 3.65 0.31
CA ILE A 72 -16.70 4.68 0.15
C ILE A 72 -17.98 4.27 0.90
N ASP A 73 -18.43 3.03 0.76
CA ASP A 73 -19.62 2.51 1.43
C ASP A 73 -19.46 2.56 2.96
N SER A 74 -18.25 2.34 3.49
CA SER A 74 -17.94 2.42 4.92
C SER A 74 -18.00 3.85 5.45
N LEU A 75 -17.55 4.84 4.68
CA LEU A 75 -17.63 6.26 5.05
C LEU A 75 -19.11 6.73 5.13
N GLY A 76 -19.92 6.39 4.14
CA GLY A 76 -21.35 6.73 4.16
C GLY A 76 -22.12 6.08 5.31
N SER A 77 -21.66 4.93 5.81
CA SER A 77 -22.24 4.28 6.98
C SER A 77 -21.84 4.96 8.32
N ALA A 78 -20.67 5.61 8.36
CA ALA A 78 -20.20 6.34 9.52
C ALA A 78 -20.99 7.64 9.73
N ASP A 79 -21.27 8.39 8.67
CA ASP A 79 -22.10 9.61 8.72
C ASP A 79 -23.52 9.33 9.22
N ALA A 80 -24.09 8.19 8.84
CA ALA A 80 -25.43 7.78 9.31
C ALA A 80 -25.45 7.38 10.80
N ALA A 81 -24.30 7.06 11.40
CA ALA A 81 -24.20 6.71 12.81
C ALA A 81 -24.00 7.95 13.73
N GLU A 82 -23.46 9.05 13.21
CA GLU A 82 -23.28 10.29 13.97
C GLU A 82 -24.56 11.13 14.09
N GLU A 83 -25.50 11.02 13.14
CA GLU A 83 -26.78 11.75 13.22
C GLU A 83 -27.76 11.20 14.27
N THR A 84 -27.49 10.07 14.91
CA THR A 84 -28.41 9.46 15.90
C THR A 84 -28.03 9.69 17.36
N THR A 85 -27.00 10.50 17.69
CA THR A 85 -26.55 10.70 19.07
C THR A 85 -26.76 12.09 19.62
N ASP A 86 -27.54 12.97 18.97
CA ASP A 86 -27.89 14.28 19.55
C ASP A 86 -29.40 14.42 19.72
N ASP A 87 -29.93 13.73 20.72
CA ASP A 87 -31.15 14.16 21.46
C ASP A 87 -31.27 13.38 22.76
N SER A 88 -30.73 13.92 23.84
CA SER A 88 -31.23 13.91 25.18
C SER A 88 -30.15 14.05 26.27
N ALA A 89 -29.93 15.27 26.72
CA ALA A 89 -29.70 15.57 28.14
C ALA A 89 -29.92 17.05 28.42
N GLU A 90 -31.16 17.41 28.64
CA GLU A 90 -31.52 18.66 29.32
C GLU A 90 -31.20 18.55 30.81
N ALA A 91 -30.55 19.61 31.30
CA ALA A 91 -30.61 20.22 32.63
C ALA A 91 -30.49 19.38 33.89
N THR A 92 -29.49 19.67 34.70
CA THR A 92 -29.71 20.19 36.07
C THR A 92 -28.54 21.08 36.49
N ASP A 93 -28.87 22.33 36.70
CA ASP A 93 -28.26 23.36 37.54
C ASP A 93 -28.06 22.84 38.99
N ASP A 94 -26.90 23.05 39.60
CA ASP A 94 -26.81 23.58 40.93
C ASP A 94 -25.39 23.99 41.35
N ALA A 95 -25.36 25.09 42.06
CA ALA A 95 -24.29 25.94 42.45
C ALA A 95 -23.41 25.40 43.63
N ALA A 96 -22.29 26.05 43.75
CA ALA A 96 -21.62 26.57 44.97
C ALA A 96 -20.11 26.23 45.02
N ASP A 97 -19.30 27.25 44.85
CA ASP A 97 -18.64 28.07 45.91
C ASP A 97 -17.37 27.43 46.54
N GLY A 98 -16.36 28.26 46.67
CA GLY A 98 -15.26 28.14 47.63
C GLY A 98 -13.86 27.92 47.02
N ALA A 99 -13.16 28.94 46.65
CA ALA A 99 -12.17 29.73 47.37
C ALA A 99 -10.85 29.05 47.74
N GLU A 100 -9.83 29.80 47.38
CA GLU A 100 -8.52 30.07 48.01
C GLU A 100 -7.37 29.07 47.72
N GLU A 101 -6.40 29.60 47.05
CA GLU A 101 -5.21 30.38 47.43
C GLU A 101 -4.10 29.50 48.03
N THR A 102 -2.97 29.52 47.52
CA THR A 102 -1.68 30.13 47.87
C THR A 102 -0.50 29.31 47.31
N THR A 103 0.30 29.98 46.52
CA THR A 103 1.71 30.39 46.72
C THR A 103 2.79 29.33 46.86
N GLU A 104 3.78 29.61 46.03
CA GLU A 104 5.22 29.81 46.23
C GLU A 104 6.06 28.51 46.28
N GLU A 105 7.09 28.50 45.66
CA GLU A 105 8.39 29.10 45.37
C GLU A 105 9.48 28.02 45.28
N ALA A 106 10.28 28.20 44.28
CA ALA A 106 11.74 28.23 44.22
C ALA A 106 12.61 26.95 44.35
N ALA A 107 13.46 26.94 43.38
CA ALA A 107 14.94 26.78 43.41
C ALA A 107 15.53 25.40 43.76
N GLU A 108 16.32 24.83 42.94
CA GLU A 108 17.78 24.96 42.71
C GLU A 108 18.22 24.01 41.58
#